data_ebc97636958261c6d63d341bcdd4d31d
#
_entry.id   ebc97636958261c6d63d341bcdd4d31d
#
_cell.length_a   1.000
_cell.length_b   1.000
_cell.length_c   1.000
_cell.angle_alpha   90.00
_cell.angle_beta   90.00
_cell.angle_gamma   90.00
#
_symmetry.space_group_name_H-M   'P 1'
#
loop_
_entity.id
_entity.type
_entity.pdbx_description
1 polymer ?
#
loop_
_entity_poly.entity_id
_entity_poly.type
_entity_poly.pdbx_seq_one_letter_code
_entity_poly.pdbx_strand_id
1 'polypeptide(L)' 'MKIIICGAGKVGTSIARHLVEQGSDVTVIDSSLKLIDDLREKVDLKTIIGSASN' A
#
# COMPACT_ATOMS: atom_id res chain seq x y z
N MET A 1 6.45 13.61 -0.18
CA MET A 1 5.05 13.69 -0.63
C MET A 1 4.25 12.57 0.02
N LYS A 2 3.05 12.87 0.47
CA LYS A 2 2.16 11.85 1.03
C LYS A 2 1.24 11.31 -0.04
N ILE A 3 1.25 9.99 -0.21
CA ILE A 3 0.48 9.33 -1.26
C ILE A 3 -0.36 8.23 -0.64
N ILE A 4 -1.62 8.16 -1.03
CA ILE A 4 -2.53 7.10 -0.60
C ILE A 4 -2.89 6.25 -1.82
N ILE A 5 -2.67 4.94 -1.70
CA ILE A 5 -3.00 3.99 -2.76
C ILE A 5 -4.14 3.11 -2.28
N CYS A 6 -5.21 3.03 -3.07
CA CYS A 6 -6.34 2.17 -2.78
C CYS A 6 -6.19 0.87 -3.56
N GLY A 7 -5.81 -0.18 -2.86
CA GLY A 7 -5.58 -1.50 -3.44
C GLY A 7 -4.16 -2.00 -3.25
N ALA A 8 -4.03 -3.23 -2.79
CA ALA A 8 -2.74 -3.87 -2.51
C ALA A 8 -2.47 -5.07 -3.44
N GLY A 9 -3.09 -5.10 -4.60
CA GLY A 9 -2.82 -6.11 -5.62
C GLY A 9 -1.47 -5.90 -6.28
N LYS A 10 -1.21 -6.64 -7.37
CA LYS A 10 0.11 -6.57 -8.04
C LYS A 10 0.47 -5.18 -8.50
N VAL A 11 -0.48 -4.46 -9.10
CA VAL A 11 -0.22 -3.12 -9.63
C VAL A 11 0.00 -2.14 -8.48
N GLY A 12 -0.87 -2.16 -7.48
CA GLY A 12 -0.74 -1.28 -6.32
C GLY A 12 0.55 -1.51 -5.56
N THR A 13 0.95 -2.78 -5.39
CA THR A 13 2.20 -3.14 -4.72
C THR A 13 3.42 -2.60 -5.49
N SER A 14 3.41 -2.74 -6.82
CA SER A 14 4.52 -2.27 -7.65
C SER A 14 4.65 -0.74 -7.58
N ILE A 15 3.53 -0.04 -7.64
CA ILE A 15 3.53 1.42 -7.54
C ILE A 15 4.00 1.85 -6.15
N ALA A 16 3.51 1.21 -5.10
CA ALA A 16 3.89 1.54 -3.73
C ALA A 16 5.39 1.37 -3.52
N ARG A 17 5.95 0.26 -4.00
CA ARG A 17 7.38 -0.01 -3.87
C ARG A 17 8.19 1.08 -4.56
N HIS A 18 7.82 1.43 -5.78
CA HIS A 18 8.52 2.45 -6.54
C HIS A 18 8.52 3.79 -5.81
N LEU A 19 7.37 4.19 -5.30
CA LEU A 19 7.23 5.47 -4.61
C LEU A 19 7.98 5.49 -3.28
N VAL A 20 7.98 4.39 -2.54
CA VAL A 20 8.74 4.28 -1.30
C VAL A 20 10.24 4.40 -1.58
N GLU A 21 10.72 3.77 -2.66
CA GLU A 21 12.12 3.86 -3.06
C GLU A 21 12.52 5.28 -3.41
N GLN A 22 11.58 6.09 -3.85
CA GLN A 22 11.83 7.50 -4.16
C GLN A 22 11.72 8.41 -2.93
N GLY A 23 11.46 7.84 -1.76
CA GLY A 23 11.38 8.62 -0.53
C GLY A 23 10.01 9.20 -0.22
N SER A 24 8.97 8.79 -0.95
CA SER A 24 7.61 9.24 -0.69
C SER A 24 7.03 8.55 0.54
N ASP A 25 6.12 9.24 1.24
CA ASP A 25 5.39 8.68 2.37
C ASP A 25 4.11 8.04 1.83
N VAL A 26 4.12 6.72 1.71
CA VAL A 26 3.04 5.98 1.07
C VAL A 26 2.20 5.23 2.08
N THR A 27 0.88 5.32 1.94
CA THR A 27 -0.09 4.54 2.71
C THR A 27 -0.94 3.74 1.74
N VAL A 28 -1.09 2.44 1.99
CA VAL A 28 -1.92 1.57 1.16
C VAL A 28 -3.12 1.11 1.94
N ILE A 29 -4.30 1.21 1.34
CA ILE A 29 -5.56 0.80 1.93
C ILE A 29 -6.13 -0.37 1.14
N ASP A 30 -6.48 -1.46 1.82
CA ASP A 30 -7.16 -2.58 1.19
C ASP A 30 -8.01 -3.30 2.23
N SER A 31 -9.09 -3.90 1.79
CA SER A 31 -9.97 -4.68 2.66
C SER A 31 -9.43 -6.10 2.91
N SER A 32 -8.47 -6.55 2.12
CA SER A 32 -7.90 -7.89 2.24
C SER A 32 -6.72 -7.91 3.20
N LEU A 33 -6.90 -8.56 4.33
CA LEU A 33 -5.81 -8.75 5.30
C LEU A 33 -4.63 -9.49 4.66
N LYS A 34 -4.91 -10.49 3.82
CA LYS A 34 -3.86 -11.24 3.18
C LYS A 34 -3.00 -10.38 2.27
N LEU A 35 -3.61 -9.55 1.44
CA LEU A 35 -2.88 -8.66 0.55
C LEU A 35 -2.06 -7.63 1.34
N ILE A 36 -2.62 -7.11 2.40
CA ILE A 36 -1.91 -6.16 3.26
C ILE A 36 -0.70 -6.83 3.93
N ASP A 37 -0.88 -8.02 4.47
CA ASP A 37 0.23 -8.75 5.11
C ASP A 37 1.33 -9.07 4.11
N ASP A 38 0.97 -9.52 2.91
CA ASP A 38 1.95 -9.80 1.86
C ASP A 38 2.73 -8.54 1.48
N LEU A 39 2.04 -7.41 1.38
CA LEU A 39 2.66 -6.15 1.04
C LEU A 39 3.64 -5.71 2.13
N ARG A 40 3.24 -5.82 3.39
CA ARG A 40 4.08 -5.42 4.52
C ARG A 40 5.37 -6.21 4.62
N GLU A 41 5.37 -7.45 4.16
CA GLU A 41 6.58 -8.26 4.11
C GLU A 41 7.57 -7.79 3.04
N LYS A 42 7.05 -7.16 1.98
CA LYS A 42 7.85 -6.76 0.82
C LYS A 42 8.29 -5.31 0.86
N VAL A 43 7.50 -4.45 1.46
CA VAL A 43 7.73 -3.00 1.42
C VAL A 43 7.46 -2.41 2.80
N ASP A 44 8.35 -1.54 3.25
CA ASP A 44 8.19 -0.85 4.52
C ASP A 44 7.38 0.43 4.29
N LEU A 45 6.09 0.35 4.61
CA LEU A 45 5.18 1.48 4.44
C LEU A 45 3.99 1.36 5.39
N LYS A 46 3.15 2.38 5.43
CA LYS A 46 1.95 2.36 6.24
C LYS A 46 0.83 1.63 5.51
N THR A 47 0.07 0.85 6.26
CA THR A 47 -1.07 0.14 5.71
C THR A 47 -2.30 0.35 6.57
N ILE A 48 -3.46 0.36 5.93
CA ILE A 48 -4.76 0.44 6.59
C ILE A 48 -5.63 -0.67 6.03
N ILE A 49 -6.23 -1.45 6.93
CA ILE A 49 -7.18 -2.48 6.52
C ILE A 49 -8.57 -1.89 6.60
N GLY A 50 -9.26 -1.86 5.47
CA GLY A 50 -10.59 -1.30 5.40
C GLY A 50 -10.98 -0.99 3.98
N SER A 51 -12.14 -0.34 3.83
CA SER A 51 -12.63 0.05 2.52
C SER A 51 -12.27 1.51 2.25
N ALA A 52 -11.78 1.78 1.04
CA ALA A 52 -11.49 3.15 0.61
C ALA A 52 -12.75 3.90 0.21
N SER A 53 -13.87 3.19 0.04
CA SER A 53 -15.14 3.81 -0.28
C SER A 53 -16.02 3.89 0.96
N ASN A 54 -16.76 4.95 1.09
CA ASN A 54 -17.72 5.13 2.18
C ASN A 54 -19.13 4.88 1.70
#